data_5583229e525d2d9dc3de989ed08ad4af
#
_entry.id   5583229e525d2d9dc3de989ed08ad4af
#
_cell.length_a   1.000
_cell.length_b   1.000
_cell.length_c   1.000
_cell.angle_alpha   90.00
_cell.angle_beta   90.00
_cell.angle_gamma   90.00
#
_symmetry.space_group_name_H-M   'P 1'
#
loop_
_entity.id
_entity.type
_entity.pdbx_description
1 polymer ?
#
loop_
_entity_poly.entity_id
_entity_poly.type
_entity_poly.pdbx_seq_one_letter_code
_entity_poly.pdbx_strand_id
1 'polypeptide(L)'
;MSFWRRDVIDPALDHQTNAHIAEQRAWIEREPANPRPYYHLAQLYRVANRPDEALGLLLESVRLDPTFADAQVSLAEIYAVRADYPAAWRHAFIAEQHGNSSAADLLRRYGVPPSTAPSSIPPPDPE
;
A
#
# COMPACT_ATOMS: atom_id res chain seq x y z
N MET A 1 25.88 10.82 -3.47
CA MET A 1 25.52 9.55 -2.95
C MET A 1 24.06 9.48 -2.59
N SER A 2 23.44 8.41 -2.97
CA SER A 2 22.04 8.24 -2.70
C SER A 2 21.80 8.11 -1.21
N PHE A 3 20.79 8.79 -0.73
CA PHE A 3 20.38 8.67 0.63
C PHE A 3 19.78 7.27 0.92
N TRP A 4 19.45 6.52 -0.12
CA TRP A 4 18.97 5.17 0.00
C TRP A 4 20.04 4.19 0.47
N ARG A 5 21.29 4.53 0.33
CA ARG A 5 22.37 3.57 0.54
C ARG A 5 22.33 2.94 1.92
N ARG A 6 22.00 3.72 2.93
CA ARG A 6 21.94 3.18 4.27
C ARG A 6 20.81 2.20 4.45
N ASP A 7 19.72 2.41 3.70
CA ASP A 7 18.53 1.59 3.83
C ASP A 7 18.57 0.36 2.94
N VAL A 8 19.47 0.33 1.98
CA VAL A 8 19.55 -0.78 1.05
C VAL A 8 20.00 -2.05 1.73
N ILE A 9 20.94 -1.90 2.69
CA ILE A 9 21.44 -3.07 3.40
C ILE A 9 20.95 -2.99 4.83
N ASP A 10 20.11 -3.95 5.19
CA ASP A 10 19.56 -4.07 6.51
C ASP A 10 20.01 -5.41 7.07
N PRO A 11 20.84 -5.42 8.10
CA PRO A 11 21.35 -6.69 8.64
C PRO A 11 20.27 -7.58 9.23
N ALA A 12 19.08 -7.03 9.49
CA ALA A 12 17.97 -7.84 9.98
C ALA A 12 17.26 -8.60 8.88
N LEU A 13 17.55 -8.29 7.60
CA LEU A 13 16.93 -8.95 6.46
C LEU A 13 17.94 -9.88 5.80
N ASP A 14 17.42 -10.92 5.16
CA ASP A 14 18.30 -11.83 4.43
C ASP A 14 18.88 -11.14 3.21
N HIS A 15 19.94 -11.76 2.68
CA HIS A 15 20.69 -11.20 1.58
C HIS A 15 19.82 -11.00 0.32
N GLN A 16 18.93 -11.96 0.06
CA GLN A 16 18.09 -11.90 -1.14
C GLN A 16 17.06 -10.78 -1.06
N THR A 17 16.47 -10.59 0.10
CA THR A 17 15.52 -9.51 0.30
C THR A 17 16.19 -8.15 0.13
N ASN A 18 17.39 -8.00 0.69
CA ASN A 18 18.15 -6.77 0.51
C ASN A 18 18.49 -6.51 -0.95
N ALA A 19 18.82 -7.56 -1.70
CA ALA A 19 19.10 -7.42 -3.12
C ALA A 19 17.87 -6.96 -3.90
N HIS A 20 16.71 -7.53 -3.60
CA HIS A 20 15.47 -7.13 -4.26
C HIS A 20 15.09 -5.69 -3.93
N ILE A 21 15.28 -5.28 -2.68
CA ILE A 21 15.04 -3.89 -2.29
C ILE A 21 15.93 -2.96 -3.11
N ALA A 22 17.21 -3.30 -3.23
CA ALA A 22 18.15 -2.49 -4.01
C ALA A 22 17.71 -2.36 -5.46
N GLU A 23 17.23 -3.46 -6.06
CA GLU A 23 16.75 -3.45 -7.44
C GLU A 23 15.58 -2.51 -7.61
N GLN A 24 14.61 -2.55 -6.70
CA GLN A 24 13.43 -1.70 -6.81
C GLN A 24 13.79 -0.24 -6.59
N ARG A 25 14.70 0.05 -5.66
CA ARG A 25 15.13 1.42 -5.46
C ARG A 25 15.86 1.97 -6.68
N ALA A 26 16.67 1.15 -7.33
CA ALA A 26 17.35 1.55 -8.57
C ALA A 26 16.33 1.82 -9.67
N TRP A 27 15.27 1.03 -9.75
CA TRP A 27 14.21 1.24 -10.73
C TRP A 27 13.50 2.56 -10.47
N ILE A 28 13.20 2.87 -9.21
CA ILE A 28 12.58 4.14 -8.85
C ILE A 28 13.47 5.32 -9.28
N GLU A 29 14.78 5.19 -9.08
CA GLU A 29 15.69 6.27 -9.47
C GLU A 29 15.70 6.50 -10.98
N ARG A 30 15.56 5.42 -11.75
CA ARG A 30 15.51 5.55 -13.21
C ARG A 30 14.17 6.04 -13.72
N GLU A 31 13.08 5.69 -13.04
CA GLU A 31 11.72 5.98 -13.49
C GLU A 31 10.87 6.45 -12.30
N PRO A 32 11.16 7.66 -11.81
CA PRO A 32 10.47 8.10 -10.58
C PRO A 32 8.97 8.34 -10.74
N ALA A 33 8.48 8.41 -11.96
CA ALA A 33 7.04 8.58 -12.20
C ALA A 33 6.32 7.26 -12.48
N ASN A 34 7.03 6.14 -12.45
CA ASN A 34 6.43 4.83 -12.68
C ASN A 34 5.90 4.30 -11.35
N PRO A 35 4.59 4.01 -11.23
CA PRO A 35 4.03 3.55 -9.95
C PRO A 35 4.47 2.13 -9.57
N ARG A 36 4.91 1.32 -10.52
CA ARG A 36 5.15 -0.09 -10.27
C ARG A 36 6.30 -0.39 -9.31
N PRO A 37 7.48 0.24 -9.45
CA PRO A 37 8.55 -0.08 -8.50
C PRO A 37 8.23 0.35 -7.08
N TYR A 38 7.43 1.40 -6.90
CA TYR A 38 6.97 1.78 -5.56
C TYR A 38 6.10 0.68 -4.97
N TYR A 39 5.21 0.11 -5.76
CA TYR A 39 4.36 -0.99 -5.32
C TYR A 39 5.21 -2.21 -4.96
N HIS A 40 6.14 -2.60 -5.82
CA HIS A 40 6.98 -3.78 -5.56
C HIS A 40 7.86 -3.59 -4.33
N LEU A 41 8.44 -2.40 -4.18
CA LEU A 41 9.23 -2.11 -2.99
C LEU A 41 8.37 -2.19 -1.73
N ALA A 42 7.13 -1.69 -1.81
CA ALA A 42 6.21 -1.78 -0.69
C ALA A 42 5.94 -3.23 -0.29
N GLN A 43 5.77 -4.12 -1.27
CA GLN A 43 5.54 -5.53 -0.96
C GLN A 43 6.74 -6.14 -0.23
N LEU A 44 7.93 -5.76 -0.65
CA LEU A 44 9.14 -6.24 0.03
C LEU A 44 9.19 -5.76 1.48
N TYR A 45 8.83 -4.51 1.73
CA TYR A 45 8.79 -4.01 3.09
C TYR A 45 7.68 -4.65 3.93
N ARG A 46 6.56 -5.01 3.31
CA ARG A 46 5.51 -5.74 4.03
C ARG A 46 6.02 -7.11 4.47
N VAL A 47 6.68 -7.82 3.57
CA VAL A 47 7.28 -9.12 3.89
C VAL A 47 8.32 -8.98 4.99
N ALA A 48 9.06 -7.87 4.97
CA ALA A 48 10.07 -7.60 5.98
C ALA A 48 9.48 -7.06 7.30
N ASN A 49 8.16 -7.03 7.41
CA ASN A 49 7.45 -6.55 8.59
C ASN A 49 7.72 -5.07 8.88
N ARG A 50 7.71 -4.27 7.83
CA ARG A 50 7.88 -2.81 7.91
C ARG A 50 6.68 -2.13 7.25
N PRO A 51 5.50 -2.22 7.87
CA PRO A 51 4.28 -1.72 7.22
C PRO A 51 4.23 -0.21 7.07
N ASP A 52 4.92 0.55 7.92
CA ASP A 52 4.89 2.01 7.80
C ASP A 52 5.62 2.48 6.55
N GLU A 53 6.79 1.88 6.26
CA GLU A 53 7.50 2.19 5.03
C GLU A 53 6.70 1.75 3.81
N ALA A 54 6.08 0.59 3.90
CA ALA A 54 5.24 0.09 2.82
C ALA A 54 4.07 1.04 2.55
N LEU A 55 3.45 1.55 3.61
CA LEU A 55 2.31 2.46 3.46
C LEU A 55 2.71 3.70 2.67
N GLY A 56 3.83 4.32 3.03
CA GLY A 56 4.28 5.52 2.32
C GLY A 56 4.52 5.27 0.84
N LEU A 57 5.12 4.11 0.51
CA LEU A 57 5.39 3.76 -0.88
C LEU A 57 4.11 3.48 -1.65
N LEU A 58 3.14 2.82 -1.02
CA LEU A 58 1.86 2.55 -1.68
C LEU A 58 1.07 3.83 -1.92
N LEU A 59 1.12 4.77 -0.99
CA LEU A 59 0.47 6.05 -1.19
C LEU A 59 1.10 6.80 -2.37
N GLU A 60 2.41 6.71 -2.51
CA GLU A 60 3.07 7.32 -3.67
C GLU A 60 2.68 6.60 -4.96
N SER A 61 2.59 5.27 -4.91
CA SER A 61 2.19 4.50 -6.09
C SER A 61 0.81 4.93 -6.60
N VAL A 62 -0.17 5.07 -5.71
CA VAL A 62 -1.51 5.47 -6.14
C VAL A 62 -1.63 6.96 -6.41
N ARG A 63 -0.73 7.78 -5.87
CA ARG A 63 -0.65 9.18 -6.28
C ARG A 63 -0.24 9.27 -7.74
N LEU A 64 0.72 8.45 -8.15
CA LEU A 64 1.19 8.42 -9.53
C LEU A 64 0.15 7.80 -10.47
N ASP A 65 -0.55 6.76 -9.99
CA ASP A 65 -1.59 6.11 -10.79
C ASP A 65 -2.74 5.67 -9.89
N PRO A 66 -3.77 6.50 -9.73
CA PRO A 66 -4.91 6.14 -8.87
C PRO A 66 -5.66 4.89 -9.32
N THR A 67 -5.50 4.47 -10.58
CA THR A 67 -6.21 3.30 -11.10
C THR A 67 -5.41 2.00 -10.91
N PHE A 68 -4.24 2.07 -10.29
CA PHE A 68 -3.40 0.90 -10.07
C PHE A 68 -4.04 0.03 -8.99
N ALA A 69 -4.86 -0.92 -9.42
CA ALA A 69 -5.73 -1.68 -8.53
C ALA A 69 -4.94 -2.46 -7.47
N ASP A 70 -3.81 -3.06 -7.86
CA ASP A 70 -3.04 -3.87 -6.91
C ASP A 70 -2.52 -3.03 -5.74
N ALA A 71 -2.08 -1.81 -6.01
CA ALA A 71 -1.63 -0.91 -4.95
C ALA A 71 -2.80 -0.48 -4.07
N GLN A 72 -3.97 -0.26 -4.66
CA GLN A 72 -5.15 0.07 -3.88
C GLN A 72 -5.55 -1.09 -2.95
N VAL A 73 -5.47 -2.33 -3.45
CA VAL A 73 -5.73 -3.51 -2.63
C VAL A 73 -4.77 -3.56 -1.44
N SER A 74 -3.49 -3.33 -1.70
CA SER A 74 -2.50 -3.37 -0.62
C SER A 74 -2.77 -2.30 0.44
N LEU A 75 -3.18 -1.10 0.02
CA LEU A 75 -3.57 -0.06 0.96
C LEU A 75 -4.77 -0.49 1.79
N ALA A 76 -5.78 -1.07 1.14
CA ALA A 76 -6.96 -1.54 1.84
C ALA A 76 -6.59 -2.56 2.91
N GLU A 77 -5.68 -3.47 2.58
CA GLU A 77 -5.24 -4.50 3.52
C GLU A 77 -4.52 -3.90 4.72
N ILE A 78 -3.64 -2.94 4.48
CA ILE A 78 -2.91 -2.29 5.57
C ILE A 78 -3.86 -1.54 6.50
N TYR A 79 -4.80 -0.80 5.92
CA TYR A 79 -5.76 -0.07 6.75
C TYR A 79 -6.69 -1.01 7.51
N ALA A 80 -7.07 -2.14 6.90
CA ALA A 80 -7.90 -3.14 7.59
C ALA A 80 -7.18 -3.72 8.80
N VAL A 81 -5.88 -4.01 8.66
CA VAL A 81 -5.09 -4.51 9.78
C VAL A 81 -5.04 -3.49 10.91
N ARG A 82 -5.06 -2.21 10.58
CA ARG A 82 -5.07 -1.14 11.57
C ARG A 82 -6.47 -0.84 12.10
N ALA A 83 -7.45 -1.60 11.66
CA ALA A 83 -8.86 -1.40 12.01
C ALA A 83 -9.41 -0.06 11.55
N ASP A 84 -8.77 0.57 10.57
CA ASP A 84 -9.31 1.76 9.93
C ASP A 84 -10.18 1.32 8.76
N TYR A 85 -11.36 0.79 9.08
CA TYR A 85 -12.22 0.19 8.07
C TYR A 85 -12.75 1.20 7.05
N PRO A 86 -13.07 2.43 7.44
CA PRO A 86 -13.48 3.40 6.42
C PRO A 86 -12.40 3.64 5.36
N ALA A 87 -11.15 3.78 5.78
CA ALA A 87 -10.05 3.92 4.81
C ALA A 87 -9.87 2.65 3.99
N ALA A 88 -9.96 1.49 4.64
CA ALA A 88 -9.85 0.21 3.95
C ALA A 88 -10.89 0.10 2.85
N TRP A 89 -12.15 0.44 3.14
CA TRP A 89 -13.21 0.37 2.14
C TRP A 89 -13.00 1.37 1.01
N ARG A 90 -12.51 2.56 1.31
CA ARG A 90 -12.27 3.56 0.27
C ARG A 90 -11.32 3.01 -0.79
N HIS A 91 -10.22 2.43 -0.35
CA HIS A 91 -9.25 1.86 -1.29
C HIS A 91 -9.75 0.58 -1.93
N ALA A 92 -10.50 -0.24 -1.19
CA ALA A 92 -11.06 -1.48 -1.73
C ALA A 92 -12.06 -1.19 -2.85
N PHE A 93 -12.89 -0.16 -2.71
CA PHE A 93 -13.84 0.21 -3.75
C PHE A 93 -13.11 0.68 -5.01
N ILE A 94 -12.06 1.48 -4.86
CA ILE A 94 -11.30 1.93 -6.02
C ILE A 94 -10.69 0.73 -6.73
N ALA A 95 -10.11 -0.21 -5.98
CA ALA A 95 -9.54 -1.40 -6.59
C ALA A 95 -10.59 -2.22 -7.33
N GLU A 96 -11.76 -2.37 -6.72
CA GLU A 96 -12.85 -3.13 -7.32
C GLU A 96 -13.29 -2.51 -8.65
N GLN A 97 -13.37 -1.18 -8.70
CA GLN A 97 -13.73 -0.47 -9.92
C GLN A 97 -12.71 -0.66 -11.03
N HIS A 98 -11.48 -0.96 -10.68
CA HIS A 98 -10.40 -1.12 -11.65
C HIS A 98 -9.95 -2.57 -11.78
N GLY A 99 -10.83 -3.51 -11.46
CA GLY A 99 -10.64 -4.90 -11.84
C GLY A 99 -10.09 -5.82 -10.76
N ASN A 100 -9.94 -5.35 -9.53
CA ASN A 100 -9.46 -6.22 -8.45
C ASN A 100 -10.35 -6.08 -7.22
N SER A 101 -11.25 -7.05 -7.05
CA SER A 101 -12.22 -7.03 -5.97
C SER A 101 -11.75 -7.76 -4.72
N SER A 102 -10.49 -8.22 -4.68
CA SER A 102 -10.05 -9.10 -3.60
C SER A 102 -10.18 -8.46 -2.22
N ALA A 103 -9.84 -7.19 -2.09
CA ALA A 103 -9.94 -6.52 -0.80
C ALA A 103 -11.39 -6.28 -0.40
N ALA A 104 -12.23 -5.86 -1.36
CA ALA A 104 -13.65 -5.65 -1.08
C ALA A 104 -14.32 -6.96 -0.69
N ASP A 105 -13.99 -8.05 -1.37
CA ASP A 105 -14.54 -9.36 -1.05
C ASP A 105 -14.11 -9.81 0.34
N LEU A 106 -12.86 -9.53 0.69
CA LEU A 106 -12.34 -9.88 2.01
C LEU A 106 -13.09 -9.12 3.11
N LEU A 107 -13.29 -7.83 2.92
CA LEU A 107 -14.02 -7.02 3.88
C LEU A 107 -15.46 -7.50 4.05
N ARG A 108 -16.10 -7.87 2.94
CA ARG A 108 -17.46 -8.41 2.99
C ARG A 108 -17.49 -9.73 3.75
N ARG A 109 -16.51 -10.60 3.50
CA ARG A 109 -16.42 -11.90 4.15
C ARG A 109 -16.30 -11.77 5.65
N TYR A 110 -15.56 -10.78 6.12
CA TYR A 110 -15.39 -10.57 7.55
C TYR A 110 -16.47 -9.70 8.17
N GLY A 111 -17.50 -9.40 7.40
CA GLY A 111 -18.66 -8.68 7.93
C GLY A 111 -18.43 -7.20 8.17
N VAL A 112 -17.46 -6.61 7.50
CA VAL A 112 -17.22 -5.17 7.61
C VAL A 112 -18.16 -4.47 6.64
N PRO A 113 -19.17 -3.74 7.14
CA PRO A 113 -20.15 -3.19 6.21
C PRO A 113 -19.60 -2.00 5.43
N PRO A 114 -19.96 -1.92 4.14
CA PRO A 114 -19.51 -0.79 3.32
C PRO A 114 -19.99 0.56 3.82
N SER A 115 -21.06 0.57 4.58
CA SER A 115 -21.63 1.81 5.09
C SER A 115 -20.67 2.54 6.02
N THR A 116 -19.61 1.86 6.50
CA THR A 116 -18.62 2.53 7.33
C THR A 116 -17.64 3.35 6.53
N ALA A 117 -17.58 3.14 5.21
CA ALA A 117 -16.58 3.79 4.39
C ALA A 117 -16.61 5.31 4.48
N PRO A 118 -17.75 5.96 4.34
CA PRO A 118 -17.73 7.42 4.39
C PRO A 118 -17.50 7.97 5.77
N SER A 119 -17.68 7.19 6.77
CA SER A 119 -17.49 7.71 8.10
C SER A 119 -16.05 7.81 8.50
N SER A 120 -15.16 7.43 7.63
CA SER A 120 -13.76 7.72 7.88
C SER A 120 -13.54 9.20 7.89
N ILE A 121 -14.39 9.89 7.20
CA ILE A 121 -14.39 11.27 7.34
C ILE A 121 -15.18 11.53 8.54
N PRO A 122 -14.59 12.05 9.54
CA PRO A 122 -15.32 12.28 10.74
C PRO A 122 -16.57 13.00 10.34
N PRO A 123 -17.64 12.49 10.76
CA PRO A 123 -18.82 13.19 10.54
C PRO A 123 -18.61 14.52 11.12
N PRO A 124 -18.93 15.38 10.41
CA PRO A 124 -18.87 16.65 10.94
C PRO A 124 -19.60 16.64 12.22
N ASP A 125 -19.50 16.51 12.74
CA ASP A 125 -20.08 16.37 13.70
C ASP A 125 -21.15 16.45 13.91
N PRO A 126 -21.47 16.09 14.25
CA PRO A 126 -22.68 15.96 14.27
C PRO A 126 -23.32 16.97 14.70
N GLU A 127 -23.28 17.00 14.47
CA GLU A 127 -23.74 17.65 14.78
C GLU A 127 -24.18 17.61 15.15
#